data_3f2f06b38d55e1da2e41ab75b0adec88
#
_entry.id   3f2f06b38d55e1da2e41ab75b0adec88
#
_cell.length_a   1.000
_cell.length_b   1.000
_cell.length_c   1.000
_cell.angle_alpha   90.00
_cell.angle_beta   90.00
_cell.angle_gamma   90.00
#
_symmetry.space_group_name_H-M   'P 1'
#
loop_
_entity.id
_entity.type
_entity.pdbx_description
1 polymer ?
#
loop_
_entity_poly.entity_id
_entity_poly.type
_entity_poly.pdbx_seq_one_letter_code
_entity_poly.pdbx_strand_id
1 'polypeptide(L)'
;MEENINAESSHVKGSVLITGGSGLIGRYLTSLLLSEGYKVSHLSRKSNQFGRVRVFRWDPEKGILDPNVFEGIDYIIHLAGANIGEKRWTKARKKEIISSRVDSAKLLLKVVRDNTIDLKGFISASAIGYYGSLTSEHIYTEEDPPAADFLGNTCREWEEEADRFNETAVRTVKIRTAVVLEKSDSAMAKLLKPAKLGIFPVLGSGKQYMPWIHIED
;
A
#
# COMPACT_ATOMS: atom_id res chain seq x y z
N MET A 1 -13.07 -51.56 8.02
CA MET A 1 -11.88 -50.70 7.84
C MET A 1 -12.39 -49.32 7.50
N GLU A 2 -12.54 -48.50 8.52
CA GLU A 2 -12.95 -47.10 8.36
C GLU A 2 -11.67 -46.31 8.18
N GLU A 3 -11.48 -45.75 6.97
CA GLU A 3 -10.41 -44.79 6.71
C GLU A 3 -10.72 -43.48 7.43
N ASN A 4 -9.98 -43.25 8.51
CA ASN A 4 -9.92 -41.95 9.15
C ASN A 4 -9.33 -40.93 8.17
N ILE A 5 -10.19 -40.17 7.51
CA ILE A 5 -9.80 -38.96 6.81
C ILE A 5 -9.53 -37.91 7.90
N ASN A 6 -8.30 -37.85 8.38
CA ASN A 6 -7.80 -36.71 9.16
C ASN A 6 -7.85 -35.45 8.27
N ALA A 7 -8.93 -34.69 8.40
CA ALA A 7 -8.94 -33.31 7.95
C ALA A 7 -7.95 -32.56 8.85
N GLU A 8 -6.72 -32.36 8.35
CA GLU A 8 -5.80 -31.38 8.93
C GLU A 8 -6.53 -30.04 8.99
N SER A 9 -6.92 -29.66 10.20
CA SER A 9 -7.39 -28.29 10.46
C SER A 9 -6.21 -27.37 10.19
N SER A 10 -6.15 -26.83 8.99
CA SER A 10 -5.16 -25.81 8.63
C SER A 10 -5.33 -24.64 9.60
N HIS A 11 -4.40 -24.53 10.55
CA HIS A 11 -4.38 -23.41 11.49
C HIS A 11 -4.22 -22.12 10.68
N VAL A 12 -5.29 -21.31 10.63
CA VAL A 12 -5.26 -19.99 10.03
C VAL A 12 -4.31 -19.13 10.87
N LYS A 13 -3.22 -18.63 10.25
CA LYS A 13 -2.21 -17.79 10.92
C LYS A 13 -2.75 -16.43 11.37
N GLY A 14 -3.81 -15.96 10.75
CA GLY A 14 -4.46 -14.67 11.04
C GLY A 14 -5.29 -14.16 9.87
N SER A 15 -5.95 -13.03 10.08
CA SER A 15 -6.79 -12.38 9.07
C SER A 15 -6.27 -10.98 8.74
N VAL A 16 -6.12 -10.69 7.46
CA VAL A 16 -5.53 -9.45 6.94
C VAL A 16 -6.52 -8.71 6.05
N LEU A 17 -6.75 -7.45 6.34
CA LEU A 17 -7.53 -6.53 5.51
C LEU A 17 -6.57 -5.65 4.70
N ILE A 18 -6.63 -5.72 3.37
CA ILE A 18 -5.74 -4.95 2.49
C ILE A 18 -6.55 -3.85 1.80
N THR A 19 -6.12 -2.61 1.92
CA THR A 19 -6.58 -1.53 1.05
C THR A 19 -5.65 -1.43 -0.16
N GLY A 20 -6.19 -1.12 -1.33
CA GLY A 20 -5.36 -1.11 -2.54
C GLY A 20 -4.95 -2.51 -3.04
N GLY A 21 -5.66 -3.57 -2.61
CA GLY A 21 -5.38 -4.96 -2.96
C GLY A 21 -5.41 -5.28 -4.46
N SER A 22 -6.06 -4.45 -5.29
CA SER A 22 -6.04 -4.58 -6.76
C SER A 22 -4.79 -3.98 -7.44
N GLY A 23 -3.95 -3.26 -6.70
CA GLY A 23 -2.70 -2.69 -7.20
C GLY A 23 -1.60 -3.75 -7.37
N LEU A 24 -0.45 -3.34 -7.92
CA LEU A 24 0.70 -4.24 -8.17
C LEU A 24 1.12 -4.98 -6.89
N ILE A 25 1.50 -4.24 -5.85
CA ILE A 25 1.94 -4.81 -4.56
C ILE A 25 0.79 -5.58 -3.91
N GLY A 26 -0.42 -5.03 -3.92
CA GLY A 26 -1.58 -5.65 -3.28
C GLY A 26 -1.94 -7.02 -3.84
N ARG A 27 -1.87 -7.21 -5.16
CA ARG A 27 -2.12 -8.51 -5.81
C ARG A 27 -1.06 -9.55 -5.43
N TYR A 28 0.21 -9.15 -5.47
CA TYR A 28 1.32 -10.04 -5.12
C TYR A 28 1.23 -10.46 -3.65
N LEU A 29 1.10 -9.48 -2.77
CA LEU A 29 0.99 -9.70 -1.32
C LEU A 29 -0.24 -10.56 -0.96
N THR A 30 -1.36 -10.36 -1.65
CA THR A 30 -2.56 -11.19 -1.47
C THR A 30 -2.26 -12.66 -1.76
N SER A 31 -1.60 -12.95 -2.89
CA SER A 31 -1.24 -14.32 -3.25
C SER A 31 -0.27 -14.95 -2.25
N LEU A 32 0.73 -14.19 -1.82
CA LEU A 32 1.71 -14.62 -0.83
C LEU A 32 1.05 -14.92 0.52
N LEU A 33 0.23 -14.03 1.04
CA LEU A 33 -0.43 -14.21 2.33
C LEU A 33 -1.41 -15.41 2.31
N LEU A 34 -2.12 -15.62 1.21
CA LEU A 34 -2.99 -16.80 1.04
C LEU A 34 -2.17 -18.09 1.04
N SER A 35 -1.01 -18.13 0.35
CA SER A 35 -0.12 -19.31 0.34
C SER A 35 0.49 -19.59 1.72
N GLU A 36 0.68 -18.55 2.53
CA GLU A 36 1.17 -18.63 3.90
C GLU A 36 0.08 -19.00 4.94
N GLY A 37 -1.15 -19.21 4.51
CA GLY A 37 -2.25 -19.63 5.39
C GLY A 37 -2.97 -18.49 6.12
N TYR A 38 -2.84 -17.25 5.66
CA TYR A 38 -3.65 -16.13 6.15
C TYR A 38 -5.00 -16.06 5.43
N LYS A 39 -6.02 -15.58 6.12
CA LYS A 39 -7.25 -15.10 5.48
C LYS A 39 -7.01 -13.68 4.98
N VAL A 40 -7.40 -13.39 3.74
CA VAL A 40 -7.23 -12.06 3.14
C VAL A 40 -8.57 -11.51 2.70
N SER A 41 -8.82 -10.24 3.02
CA SER A 41 -9.95 -9.45 2.55
C SER A 41 -9.47 -8.13 1.98
N HIS A 42 -10.21 -7.55 1.04
CA HIS A 42 -9.87 -6.25 0.46
C HIS A 42 -10.92 -5.18 0.77
N LEU A 43 -10.46 -3.93 0.96
CA LEU A 43 -11.28 -2.74 0.81
C LEU A 43 -11.08 -2.16 -0.58
N SER A 44 -12.16 -1.96 -1.33
CA SER A 44 -12.12 -1.41 -2.68
C SER A 44 -13.28 -0.42 -2.90
N ARG A 45 -13.03 0.61 -3.72
CA ARG A 45 -14.08 1.53 -4.19
C ARG A 45 -15.02 0.86 -5.20
N LYS A 46 -14.60 -0.25 -5.81
CA LYS A 46 -15.37 -1.04 -6.77
C LYS A 46 -15.64 -2.42 -6.18
N SER A 47 -16.85 -2.93 -6.34
CA SER A 47 -17.25 -4.27 -5.92
C SER A 47 -16.78 -5.34 -6.92
N ASN A 48 -15.49 -5.41 -7.18
CA ASN A 48 -14.94 -6.44 -8.05
C ASN A 48 -14.55 -7.65 -7.20
N GLN A 49 -15.02 -8.84 -7.58
CA GLN A 49 -14.49 -10.06 -7.02
C GLN A 49 -13.00 -10.20 -7.40
N PHE A 50 -12.18 -10.57 -6.43
CA PHE A 50 -10.78 -10.89 -6.64
C PHE A 50 -10.55 -12.37 -6.30
N GLY A 51 -10.89 -13.25 -7.24
CA GLY A 51 -10.83 -14.69 -7.03
C GLY A 51 -11.64 -15.14 -5.81
N ARG A 52 -10.99 -15.78 -4.84
CA ARG A 52 -11.59 -16.22 -3.56
C ARG A 52 -11.54 -15.18 -2.44
N VAL A 53 -10.99 -13.99 -2.70
CA VAL A 53 -10.82 -12.93 -1.70
C VAL A 53 -12.13 -12.16 -1.55
N ARG A 54 -12.60 -12.03 -0.32
CA ARG A 54 -13.78 -11.21 -0.02
C ARG A 54 -13.44 -9.73 -0.20
N VAL A 55 -14.23 -9.01 -0.99
CA VAL A 55 -14.03 -7.60 -1.26
C VAL A 55 -15.17 -6.81 -0.63
N PHE A 56 -14.83 -5.90 0.27
CA PHE A 56 -15.78 -4.98 0.88
C PHE A 56 -15.68 -3.62 0.20
N ARG A 57 -16.84 -3.00 0.02
CA ARG A 57 -16.91 -1.65 -0.56
C ARG A 57 -16.64 -0.60 0.51
N TRP A 58 -15.85 0.39 0.15
CA TRP A 58 -15.65 1.61 0.90
C TRP A 58 -15.59 2.84 -0.02
N ASP A 59 -15.75 4.03 0.56
CA ASP A 59 -15.61 5.29 -0.15
C ASP A 59 -14.98 6.34 0.80
N PRO A 60 -13.63 6.47 0.79
CA PRO A 60 -12.94 7.41 1.66
C PRO A 60 -13.34 8.88 1.41
N GLU A 61 -13.69 9.25 0.17
CA GLU A 61 -14.10 10.61 -0.16
C GLU A 61 -15.45 10.96 0.48
N LYS A 62 -16.33 9.97 0.63
CA LYS A 62 -17.65 10.13 1.27
C LYS A 62 -17.67 9.72 2.74
N GLY A 63 -16.55 9.27 3.27
CA GLY A 63 -16.47 8.75 4.63
C GLY A 63 -17.28 7.48 4.86
N ILE A 64 -17.49 6.65 3.82
CA ILE A 64 -18.30 5.43 3.90
C ILE A 64 -17.38 4.23 4.11
N LEU A 65 -17.56 3.56 5.24
CA LEU A 65 -16.92 2.29 5.58
C LEU A 65 -17.78 1.58 6.63
N ASP A 66 -18.22 0.37 6.31
CA ASP A 66 -18.96 -0.46 7.25
C ASP A 66 -18.02 -1.03 8.32
N PRO A 67 -18.25 -0.79 9.62
CA PRO A 67 -17.41 -1.34 10.68
C PRO A 67 -17.40 -2.88 10.72
N ASN A 68 -18.43 -3.56 10.22
CA ASN A 68 -18.48 -5.01 10.20
C ASN A 68 -17.40 -5.65 9.33
N VAL A 69 -16.72 -4.87 8.46
CA VAL A 69 -15.58 -5.40 7.67
C VAL A 69 -14.39 -5.78 8.52
N PHE A 70 -14.33 -5.29 9.77
CA PHE A 70 -13.23 -5.59 10.70
C PHE A 70 -13.49 -6.82 11.58
N GLU A 71 -14.65 -7.47 11.47
CA GLU A 71 -14.94 -8.68 12.23
C GLU A 71 -13.91 -9.77 11.95
N GLY A 72 -13.18 -10.17 13.01
CA GLY A 72 -12.13 -11.17 12.94
C GLY A 72 -10.89 -10.77 12.14
N ILE A 73 -10.66 -9.48 11.90
CA ILE A 73 -9.44 -8.95 11.28
C ILE A 73 -8.37 -8.71 12.35
N ASP A 74 -7.19 -9.29 12.16
CA ASP A 74 -6.03 -9.09 13.01
C ASP A 74 -5.15 -7.92 12.55
N TYR A 75 -4.99 -7.75 11.24
CA TYR A 75 -4.05 -6.78 10.65
C TYR A 75 -4.68 -5.98 9.53
N ILE A 76 -4.31 -4.73 9.42
CA ILE A 76 -4.59 -3.90 8.26
C ILE A 76 -3.29 -3.62 7.52
N ILE A 77 -3.28 -3.84 6.18
CA ILE A 77 -2.21 -3.40 5.30
C ILE A 77 -2.76 -2.31 4.38
N HIS A 78 -2.29 -1.09 4.60
CA HIS A 78 -2.79 0.10 3.92
C HIS A 78 -1.91 0.48 2.74
N LEU A 79 -2.32 0.05 1.52
CA LEU A 79 -1.64 0.33 0.25
C LEU A 79 -2.45 1.26 -0.66
N ALA A 80 -3.61 1.75 -0.21
CA ALA A 80 -4.46 2.60 -1.03
C ALA A 80 -3.80 3.93 -1.34
N GLY A 81 -3.79 4.31 -2.60
CA GLY A 81 -3.26 5.57 -3.07
C GLY A 81 -3.43 5.72 -4.59
N ALA A 82 -3.74 6.93 -5.04
CA ALA A 82 -3.77 7.23 -6.46
C ALA A 82 -2.35 7.09 -7.06
N ASN A 83 -2.25 6.44 -8.22
CA ASN A 83 -0.97 6.23 -8.89
C ASN A 83 -0.35 7.56 -9.31
N ILE A 84 0.84 7.87 -8.80
CA ILE A 84 1.53 9.14 -9.04
C ILE A 84 2.02 9.30 -10.49
N GLY A 85 2.29 8.19 -11.19
CA GLY A 85 2.81 8.17 -12.56
C GLY A 85 1.75 8.02 -13.65
N GLU A 86 0.45 8.05 -13.31
CA GLU A 86 -0.64 7.82 -14.28
C GLU A 86 -1.01 9.06 -15.08
N LYS A 87 -1.04 10.23 -14.41
CA LYS A 87 -1.51 11.50 -14.99
C LYS A 87 -0.58 12.64 -14.63
N ARG A 88 -0.62 13.72 -15.46
CA ARG A 88 0.12 14.97 -15.18
C ARG A 88 -0.30 15.58 -13.84
N TRP A 89 0.63 16.10 -13.07
CA TRP A 89 0.43 16.69 -11.75
C TRP A 89 -0.17 18.10 -11.81
N THR A 90 -1.44 18.20 -12.12
CA THR A 90 -2.24 19.41 -11.94
C THR A 90 -2.52 19.66 -10.47
N LYS A 91 -3.01 20.84 -10.09
CA LYS A 91 -3.45 21.13 -8.71
C LYS A 91 -4.48 20.10 -8.20
N ALA A 92 -5.47 19.77 -9.04
CA ALA A 92 -6.49 18.77 -8.71
C ALA A 92 -5.88 17.37 -8.52
N ARG A 93 -4.93 16.95 -9.40
CA ARG A 93 -4.27 15.65 -9.28
C ARG A 93 -3.37 15.57 -8.05
N LYS A 94 -2.66 16.63 -7.70
CA LYS A 94 -1.87 16.69 -6.46
C LYS A 94 -2.75 16.54 -5.23
N LYS A 95 -3.91 17.21 -5.19
CA LYS A 95 -4.89 17.04 -4.12
C LYS A 95 -5.38 15.59 -4.03
N GLU A 96 -5.73 14.96 -5.17
CA GLU A 96 -6.15 13.55 -5.22
C GLU A 96 -5.05 12.60 -4.72
N ILE A 97 -3.79 12.85 -5.06
CA ILE A 97 -2.64 12.05 -4.60
C ILE A 97 -2.55 12.08 -3.07
N ILE A 98 -2.69 13.25 -2.45
CA ILE A 98 -2.67 13.40 -0.99
C ILE A 98 -3.91 12.75 -0.37
N SER A 99 -5.11 13.18 -0.80
CA SER A 99 -6.37 12.75 -0.17
C SER A 99 -6.58 11.23 -0.26
N SER A 100 -6.19 10.60 -1.37
CA SER A 100 -6.30 9.15 -1.53
C SER A 100 -5.47 8.34 -0.51
N ARG A 101 -4.49 8.95 0.14
CA ARG A 101 -3.63 8.37 1.18
C ARG A 101 -4.08 8.79 2.57
N VAL A 102 -4.10 10.10 2.78
CA VAL A 102 -4.39 10.70 4.09
C VAL A 102 -5.84 10.47 4.50
N ASP A 103 -6.82 10.79 3.63
CA ASP A 103 -8.24 10.66 4.00
C ASP A 103 -8.67 9.20 4.12
N SER A 104 -8.03 8.30 3.36
CA SER A 104 -8.26 6.86 3.50
C SER A 104 -7.74 6.31 4.82
N ALA A 105 -6.56 6.74 5.29
CA ALA A 105 -6.02 6.37 6.59
C ALA A 105 -6.86 6.96 7.74
N LYS A 106 -7.29 8.23 7.61
CA LYS A 106 -8.21 8.90 8.56
C LYS A 106 -9.52 8.12 8.74
N LEU A 107 -10.11 7.67 7.63
CA LEU A 107 -11.35 6.91 7.69
C LEU A 107 -11.16 5.57 8.41
N LEU A 108 -10.07 4.85 8.11
CA LEU A 108 -9.74 3.61 8.81
C LEU A 108 -9.57 3.84 10.31
N LEU A 109 -8.75 4.81 10.70
CA LEU A 109 -8.51 5.17 12.10
C LEU A 109 -9.81 5.55 12.82
N LYS A 110 -10.63 6.39 12.18
CA LYS A 110 -11.93 6.79 12.74
C LYS A 110 -12.78 5.58 13.07
N VAL A 111 -12.95 4.64 12.12
CA VAL A 111 -13.79 3.46 12.33
C VAL A 111 -13.19 2.52 13.38
N VAL A 112 -11.88 2.31 13.36
CA VAL A 112 -11.17 1.48 14.36
C VAL A 112 -11.39 2.05 15.76
N ARG A 113 -11.20 3.34 15.94
CA ARG A 113 -11.35 4.02 17.24
C ARG A 113 -12.80 4.06 17.71
N ASP A 114 -13.73 4.49 16.85
CA ASP A 114 -15.12 4.71 17.22
C ASP A 114 -15.85 3.39 17.56
N ASN A 115 -15.35 2.25 17.05
CA ASN A 115 -15.91 0.92 17.31
C ASN A 115 -15.02 0.04 18.22
N THR A 116 -13.96 0.58 18.78
CA THR A 116 -13.03 -0.12 19.69
C THR A 116 -12.55 -1.46 19.09
N ILE A 117 -12.10 -1.42 17.81
CA ILE A 117 -11.67 -2.61 17.09
C ILE A 117 -10.27 -3.00 17.55
N ASP A 118 -10.14 -4.23 18.04
CA ASP A 118 -8.86 -4.78 18.52
C ASP A 118 -8.04 -5.32 17.33
N LEU A 119 -7.03 -4.56 16.91
CA LEU A 119 -6.10 -4.92 15.86
C LEU A 119 -4.73 -5.24 16.44
N LYS A 120 -4.10 -6.29 15.95
CA LYS A 120 -2.72 -6.65 16.30
C LYS A 120 -1.69 -5.74 15.62
N GLY A 121 -2.03 -5.15 14.47
CA GLY A 121 -1.14 -4.25 13.77
C GLY A 121 -1.75 -3.52 12.58
N PHE A 122 -1.18 -2.34 12.31
CA PHE A 122 -1.45 -1.50 11.16
C PHE A 122 -0.15 -1.27 10.39
N ILE A 123 -0.07 -1.75 9.16
CA ILE A 123 1.07 -1.56 8.26
C ILE A 123 0.67 -0.57 7.19
N SER A 124 1.30 0.60 7.17
CA SER A 124 1.08 1.60 6.14
C SER A 124 2.20 1.61 5.13
N ALA A 125 1.86 1.58 3.85
CA ALA A 125 2.83 1.97 2.85
C ALA A 125 3.20 3.45 3.04
N SER A 126 4.44 3.77 2.71
CA SER A 126 4.99 5.08 2.44
C SER A 126 5.88 4.96 1.20
N ALA A 127 6.76 5.90 0.95
CA ALA A 127 7.67 5.83 -0.20
C ALA A 127 8.98 6.57 0.07
N ILE A 128 10.03 6.17 -0.64
CA ILE A 128 11.31 6.92 -0.66
C ILE A 128 11.16 8.37 -1.14
N GLY A 129 10.02 8.71 -1.76
CA GLY A 129 9.64 10.10 -2.04
C GLY A 129 9.60 10.99 -0.81
N TYR A 130 9.61 10.43 0.41
CA TYR A 130 9.80 11.12 1.67
C TYR A 130 11.09 11.93 1.68
N TYR A 131 12.16 11.41 1.12
CA TYR A 131 13.46 12.06 1.03
C TYR A 131 13.60 13.03 -0.15
N GLY A 132 12.55 13.18 -0.97
CA GLY A 132 12.49 14.12 -2.09
C GLY A 132 13.00 13.55 -3.41
N SER A 133 13.08 14.46 -4.39
CA SER A 133 13.43 14.15 -5.78
C SER A 133 14.85 14.57 -6.17
N LEU A 134 15.63 15.10 -5.25
CA LEU A 134 16.99 15.55 -5.52
C LEU A 134 17.97 14.39 -5.49
N THR A 135 18.79 14.28 -6.54
CA THR A 135 19.92 13.35 -6.56
C THR A 135 21.03 13.85 -5.62
N SER A 136 21.48 12.98 -4.72
CA SER A 136 22.46 13.31 -3.68
C SER A 136 23.33 12.07 -3.40
N GLU A 137 24.55 12.28 -2.93
CA GLU A 137 25.42 11.22 -2.40
C GLU A 137 25.10 10.88 -0.93
N HIS A 138 24.15 11.56 -0.33
CA HIS A 138 23.70 11.31 1.04
C HIS A 138 23.01 9.94 1.13
N ILE A 139 23.42 9.14 2.12
CA ILE A 139 22.77 7.87 2.44
C ILE A 139 21.69 8.16 3.47
N TYR A 140 20.44 8.13 3.03
CA TYR A 140 19.27 8.40 3.88
C TYR A 140 18.97 7.26 4.83
N THR A 141 18.55 7.63 6.04
CA THR A 141 18.08 6.74 7.09
C THR A 141 16.64 7.08 7.46
N GLU A 142 16.02 6.28 8.31
CA GLU A 142 14.66 6.54 8.80
C GLU A 142 14.55 7.81 9.65
N GLU A 143 15.67 8.28 10.21
CA GLU A 143 15.75 9.48 11.06
C GLU A 143 15.89 10.78 10.26
N ASP A 144 16.22 10.68 8.98
CA ASP A 144 16.35 11.86 8.12
C ASP A 144 14.99 12.56 7.97
N PRO A 145 14.98 13.91 7.92
CA PRO A 145 13.73 14.67 7.79
C PRO A 145 13.13 14.53 6.38
N PRO A 146 11.81 14.77 6.25
CA PRO A 146 11.17 14.79 4.95
C PRO A 146 11.66 15.98 4.11
N ALA A 147 11.76 15.76 2.80
CA ALA A 147 12.05 16.85 1.88
C ALA A 147 10.89 17.85 1.81
N ALA A 148 11.22 19.10 1.53
CA ALA A 148 10.23 20.20 1.43
C ALA A 148 9.50 20.26 0.08
N ASP A 149 9.70 19.26 -0.79
CA ASP A 149 9.01 19.17 -2.07
C ASP A 149 7.62 18.53 -1.97
N PHE A 150 6.92 18.42 -3.10
CA PHE A 150 5.56 17.85 -3.13
C PHE A 150 5.51 16.39 -2.64
N LEU A 151 6.48 15.57 -3.02
CA LEU A 151 6.50 14.16 -2.64
C LEU A 151 6.87 13.99 -1.17
N GLY A 152 7.88 14.72 -0.70
CA GLY A 152 8.28 14.70 0.71
C GLY A 152 7.14 15.12 1.63
N ASN A 153 6.46 16.23 1.31
CA ASN A 153 5.29 16.67 2.07
C ASN A 153 4.13 15.65 2.01
N THR A 154 3.88 15.04 0.84
CA THR A 154 2.84 14.02 0.71
C THR A 154 3.13 12.80 1.59
N CYS A 155 4.37 12.30 1.57
CA CYS A 155 4.78 11.16 2.39
C CYS A 155 4.73 11.51 3.88
N ARG A 156 5.16 12.71 4.26
CA ARG A 156 5.08 13.21 5.64
C ARG A 156 3.64 13.20 6.16
N GLU A 157 2.69 13.82 5.43
CA GLU A 157 1.29 13.84 5.83
C GLU A 157 0.68 12.43 5.92
N TRP A 158 1.10 11.55 5.02
CA TRP A 158 0.65 10.16 5.02
C TRP A 158 1.17 9.41 6.25
N GLU A 159 2.47 9.55 6.58
CA GLU A 159 3.08 8.92 7.74
C GLU A 159 2.55 9.49 9.06
N GLU A 160 2.34 10.82 9.15
CA GLU A 160 1.71 11.46 10.31
C GLU A 160 0.31 10.88 10.59
N GLU A 161 -0.48 10.63 9.54
CA GLU A 161 -1.80 10.03 9.72
C GLU A 161 -1.72 8.55 10.11
N ALA A 162 -0.73 7.81 9.60
CA ALA A 162 -0.48 6.44 10.02
C ALA A 162 -0.04 6.37 11.49
N ASP A 163 0.80 7.29 11.96
CA ASP A 163 1.28 7.33 13.34
C ASP A 163 0.15 7.51 14.35
N ARG A 164 -0.95 8.13 13.96
CA ARG A 164 -2.11 8.29 14.81
C ARG A 164 -2.79 6.98 15.23
N PHE A 165 -2.53 5.88 14.52
CA PHE A 165 -2.98 4.56 14.96
C PHE A 165 -2.36 4.14 16.28
N ASN A 166 -1.18 4.67 16.65
CA ASN A 166 -0.58 4.44 17.96
C ASN A 166 -1.46 4.98 19.11
N GLU A 167 -2.35 5.96 18.85
CA GLU A 167 -3.32 6.44 19.83
C GLU A 167 -4.35 5.37 20.24
N THR A 168 -4.50 4.32 19.44
CA THR A 168 -5.41 3.19 19.68
C THR A 168 -4.71 1.94 20.22
N ALA A 169 -3.47 2.08 20.69
CA ALA A 169 -2.60 0.98 21.13
C ALA A 169 -2.28 -0.08 20.04
N VAL A 170 -2.61 0.18 18.78
CA VAL A 170 -2.30 -0.67 17.65
C VAL A 170 -0.85 -0.46 17.24
N ARG A 171 -0.05 -1.54 17.19
CA ARG A 171 1.33 -1.46 16.67
C ARG A 171 1.34 -0.99 15.22
N THR A 172 1.96 0.15 14.96
CA THR A 172 2.02 0.76 13.64
C THR A 172 3.40 0.64 13.02
N VAL A 173 3.45 0.25 11.73
CA VAL A 173 4.67 0.17 10.93
C VAL A 173 4.45 0.95 9.64
N LYS A 174 5.44 1.76 9.25
CA LYS A 174 5.48 2.50 7.98
C LYS A 174 6.59 1.96 7.11
N ILE A 175 6.32 1.68 5.83
CA ILE A 175 7.30 1.10 4.91
C ILE A 175 7.56 2.10 3.78
N ARG A 176 8.73 2.73 3.77
CA ARG A 176 9.19 3.64 2.71
C ARG A 176 9.72 2.84 1.53
N THR A 177 8.81 2.40 0.67
CA THR A 177 9.12 1.53 -0.45
C THR A 177 9.79 2.31 -1.59
N ALA A 178 10.83 1.71 -2.18
CA ALA A 178 11.48 2.15 -3.40
C ALA A 178 10.60 1.88 -4.65
N VAL A 179 11.13 2.14 -5.85
CA VAL A 179 10.44 1.80 -7.10
C VAL A 179 10.33 0.29 -7.23
N VAL A 180 9.13 -0.26 -7.14
CA VAL A 180 8.91 -1.70 -7.26
C VAL A 180 9.03 -2.13 -8.72
N LEU A 181 9.95 -3.07 -8.98
CA LEU A 181 10.18 -3.64 -10.29
C LEU A 181 9.44 -4.97 -10.43
N GLU A 182 8.67 -5.07 -11.51
CA GLU A 182 7.97 -6.27 -11.96
C GLU A 182 7.80 -6.19 -13.49
N LYS A 183 7.74 -7.33 -14.17
CA LYS A 183 7.79 -7.41 -15.64
C LYS A 183 6.57 -6.80 -16.35
N SER A 184 5.38 -6.94 -15.77
CA SER A 184 4.13 -6.69 -16.50
C SER A 184 3.51 -5.32 -16.25
N ASP A 185 3.52 -4.80 -15.01
CA ASP A 185 2.72 -3.63 -14.59
C ASP A 185 3.49 -2.68 -13.67
N SER A 186 4.74 -2.44 -13.98
CA SER A 186 5.64 -1.61 -13.19
C SER A 186 6.22 -0.42 -13.98
N ALA A 187 6.98 0.43 -13.29
CA ALA A 187 7.79 1.46 -13.94
C ALA A 187 8.76 0.86 -14.97
N MET A 188 9.35 -0.31 -14.68
CA MET A 188 10.22 -1.05 -15.59
C MET A 188 9.49 -1.42 -16.89
N ALA A 189 8.27 -1.91 -16.81
CA ALA A 189 7.49 -2.27 -17.99
C ALA A 189 7.29 -1.07 -18.95
N LYS A 190 7.12 0.13 -18.39
CA LYS A 190 7.00 1.37 -19.18
C LYS A 190 8.33 1.76 -19.84
N LEU A 191 9.46 1.58 -19.16
CA LEU A 191 10.80 1.85 -19.68
C LEU A 191 11.20 0.85 -20.77
N LEU A 192 10.80 -0.42 -20.65
CA LEU A 192 11.11 -1.48 -21.61
C LEU A 192 10.32 -1.35 -22.93
N LYS A 193 9.17 -0.69 -22.95
CA LYS A 193 8.38 -0.54 -24.19
C LYS A 193 9.16 0.13 -25.34
N PRO A 194 9.75 1.33 -25.17
CA PRO A 194 10.57 1.94 -26.22
C PRO A 194 11.87 1.17 -26.47
N ALA A 195 12.46 0.56 -25.42
CA ALA A 195 13.68 -0.24 -25.57
C ALA A 195 13.51 -1.44 -26.52
N LYS A 196 12.33 -2.07 -26.54
CA LYS A 196 12.00 -3.14 -27.51
C LYS A 196 12.02 -2.67 -28.97
N LEU A 197 11.93 -1.37 -29.20
CA LEU A 197 12.03 -0.74 -30.52
C LEU A 197 13.45 -0.17 -30.78
N GLY A 198 14.43 -0.51 -29.96
CA GLY A 198 15.80 0.02 -30.04
C GLY A 198 15.95 1.47 -29.56
N ILE A 199 14.94 2.03 -28.89
CA ILE A 199 14.95 3.41 -28.39
C ILE A 199 15.27 3.38 -26.88
N PHE A 200 16.40 3.97 -26.49
CA PHE A 200 16.86 4.06 -25.11
C PHE A 200 16.88 5.54 -24.67
N PRO A 201 15.74 6.08 -24.24
CA PRO A 201 15.68 7.49 -23.85
C PRO A 201 16.47 7.73 -22.56
N VAL A 202 17.31 8.75 -22.57
CA VAL A 202 17.95 9.25 -21.34
C VAL A 202 16.97 10.23 -20.68
N LEU A 203 16.53 9.91 -19.47
CA LEU A 203 15.64 10.75 -18.68
C LEU A 203 16.48 11.78 -17.91
N GLY A 204 16.16 13.05 -18.08
CA GLY A 204 16.91 14.15 -17.42
C GLY A 204 18.39 14.14 -17.79
N SER A 205 19.27 14.16 -16.79
CA SER A 205 20.73 14.08 -16.96
C SER A 205 21.25 12.67 -17.17
N GLY A 206 20.44 11.64 -16.90
CA GLY A 206 20.85 10.23 -16.86
C GLY A 206 21.75 9.85 -15.67
N LYS A 207 22.02 10.79 -14.78
CA LYS A 207 22.91 10.60 -13.61
C LYS A 207 22.15 10.46 -12.28
N GLN A 208 20.82 10.52 -12.32
CA GLN A 208 20.00 10.38 -11.12
C GLN A 208 20.03 8.94 -10.58
N TYR A 209 20.15 8.81 -9.28
CA TYR A 209 19.91 7.55 -8.60
C TYR A 209 18.42 7.18 -8.70
N MET A 210 18.14 5.92 -8.94
CA MET A 210 16.80 5.36 -8.94
C MET A 210 16.78 4.14 -8.02
N PRO A 211 16.53 4.34 -6.73
CA PRO A 211 16.38 3.22 -5.80
C PRO A 211 15.23 2.32 -6.24
N TRP A 212 15.45 1.02 -6.20
CA TRP A 212 14.47 0.03 -6.61
C TRP A 212 14.48 -1.20 -5.71
N ILE A 213 13.40 -1.95 -5.74
CA ILE A 213 13.25 -3.22 -5.05
C ILE A 213 12.50 -4.18 -5.99
N HIS A 214 12.83 -5.46 -5.99
CA HIS A 214 12.06 -6.43 -6.74
C HIS A 214 10.74 -6.73 -6.01
N ILE A 215 9.71 -7.13 -6.74
CA ILE A 215 8.37 -7.40 -6.14
C ILE A 215 8.41 -8.57 -5.14
N GLU A 216 9.38 -9.46 -5.25
CA GLU A 216 9.55 -10.61 -4.36
C GLU A 216 10.27 -10.27 -3.05
N ASP A 217 10.99 -9.15 -3.00
CA ASP A 217 11.71 -8.68 -1.81
C ASP A 217 10.81 -7.82 -0.91
#